data_e798a1eee51460ae145331d3ba10daab
#
_entry.id   e798a1eee51460ae145331d3ba10daab
#
_cell.length_a   1.000
_cell.length_b   1.000
_cell.length_c   1.000
_cell.angle_alpha   90.00
_cell.angle_beta   90.00
_cell.angle_gamma   90.00
#
_symmetry.space_group_name_H-M   'P 1'
#
loop_
_entity.id
_entity.type
_entity.pdbx_description
1 polymer ?
#
loop_
_entity_poly.entity_id
_entity_poly.type
_entity_poly.pdbx_seq_one_letter_code
_entity_poly.pdbx_strand_id
1 'polypeptide(L)'
;MPVEVAAAACKAAHDMGLPVMAHVESTEGVKAALEAGVDTIEHGAPLTPEILELYRGAAGTQLEGRAPSVTCTISPALPFVLLDPEKTHSTDTQKKNGDIVCSGIIESARAALEAGVKVGLGTDSSCPFVTQYDMWREVAYFAKYVGVSNAFALHTATQVNAELLGLGGETGTIECGKAADILVTRKNPLDDLCALREPMHVMCRGDLVRKLKVKRIPEVDAELDTIMAMPAEALAEELARDGVA
;
A
#
# COMPACT_ATOMS: atom_id res chain seq x y z
N MET A 1 -20.89 -5.93 -6.32
CA MET A 1 -21.10 -7.40 -6.35
C MET A 1 -21.90 -7.79 -5.12
N PRO A 2 -22.92 -8.65 -5.17
CA PRO A 2 -23.59 -9.17 -3.98
C PRO A 2 -22.62 -9.95 -3.08
N VAL A 3 -22.76 -9.82 -1.77
CA VAL A 3 -21.86 -10.46 -0.77
C VAL A 3 -21.85 -11.98 -0.93
N GLU A 4 -23.00 -12.58 -1.22
CA GLU A 4 -23.14 -14.04 -1.39
C GLU A 4 -22.33 -14.58 -2.58
N VAL A 5 -22.22 -13.78 -3.65
CA VAL A 5 -21.43 -14.15 -4.84
C VAL A 5 -19.93 -14.04 -4.50
N ALA A 6 -19.52 -12.97 -3.82
CA ALA A 6 -18.15 -12.80 -3.35
C ALA A 6 -17.76 -13.92 -2.37
N ALA A 7 -18.64 -14.25 -1.42
CA ALA A 7 -18.42 -15.34 -0.46
C ALA A 7 -18.27 -16.71 -1.13
N ALA A 8 -19.06 -16.99 -2.16
CA ALA A 8 -18.91 -18.22 -2.95
C ALA A 8 -17.56 -18.27 -3.68
N ALA A 9 -17.08 -17.14 -4.22
CA ALA A 9 -15.77 -17.04 -4.84
C ALA A 9 -14.64 -17.22 -3.82
N CYS A 10 -14.72 -16.58 -2.65
CA CYS A 10 -13.76 -16.74 -1.56
C CYS A 10 -13.69 -18.20 -1.13
N LYS A 11 -14.86 -18.82 -0.89
CA LYS A 11 -14.90 -20.26 -0.51
C LYS A 11 -14.22 -21.14 -1.56
N ALA A 12 -14.50 -20.93 -2.84
CA ALA A 12 -13.91 -21.74 -3.90
C ALA A 12 -12.38 -21.60 -3.95
N ALA A 13 -11.86 -20.38 -3.76
CA ALA A 13 -10.42 -20.13 -3.68
C ALA A 13 -9.79 -20.79 -2.45
N HIS A 14 -10.43 -20.65 -1.29
CA HIS A 14 -9.95 -21.26 -0.03
C HIS A 14 -9.98 -22.79 -0.05
N ASP A 15 -10.97 -23.41 -0.70
CA ASP A 15 -11.01 -24.86 -0.91
C ASP A 15 -9.82 -25.36 -1.74
N MET A 16 -9.20 -24.47 -2.54
CA MET A 16 -7.97 -24.73 -3.31
C MET A 16 -6.69 -24.29 -2.58
N GLY A 17 -6.78 -23.78 -1.35
CA GLY A 17 -5.65 -23.24 -0.60
C GLY A 17 -5.12 -21.88 -1.09
N LEU A 18 -5.94 -21.12 -1.83
CA LEU A 18 -5.57 -19.81 -2.38
C LEU A 18 -6.16 -18.68 -1.54
N PRO A 19 -5.37 -17.65 -1.20
CA PRO A 19 -5.90 -16.42 -0.60
C PRO A 19 -6.66 -15.59 -1.63
N VAL A 20 -7.53 -14.70 -1.14
CA VAL A 20 -8.34 -13.79 -1.94
C VAL A 20 -8.02 -12.35 -1.58
N MET A 21 -7.67 -11.54 -2.58
CA MET A 21 -7.49 -10.10 -2.47
C MET A 21 -8.70 -9.39 -3.09
N ALA A 22 -9.10 -8.26 -2.49
CA ALA A 22 -10.19 -7.44 -3.02
C ALA A 22 -9.78 -5.98 -3.17
N HIS A 23 -9.90 -5.44 -4.40
CA HIS A 23 -9.82 -4.00 -4.66
C HIS A 23 -11.06 -3.31 -4.08
N VAL A 24 -10.88 -2.39 -3.13
CA VAL A 24 -11.98 -1.71 -2.45
C VAL A 24 -11.58 -0.30 -2.03
N GLU A 25 -12.42 0.69 -2.38
CA GLU A 25 -12.21 2.11 -2.12
C GLU A 25 -13.42 2.78 -1.43
N SER A 26 -14.29 2.00 -0.78
CA SER A 26 -15.42 2.53 0.00
C SER A 26 -15.62 1.75 1.28
N THR A 27 -16.09 2.42 2.33
CA THR A 27 -16.34 1.83 3.66
C THR A 27 -17.31 0.64 3.57
N GLU A 28 -18.41 0.79 2.81
CA GLU A 28 -19.39 -0.27 2.60
C GLU A 28 -18.77 -1.44 1.82
N GLY A 29 -17.89 -1.13 0.86
CA GLY A 29 -17.16 -2.13 0.09
C GLY A 29 -16.20 -2.94 0.96
N VAL A 30 -15.45 -2.28 1.87
CA VAL A 30 -14.56 -2.95 2.83
C VAL A 30 -15.36 -3.90 3.70
N LYS A 31 -16.48 -3.43 4.28
CA LYS A 31 -17.35 -4.28 5.07
C LYS A 31 -17.83 -5.51 4.29
N ALA A 32 -18.39 -5.29 3.10
CA ALA A 32 -18.92 -6.34 2.25
C ALA A 32 -17.85 -7.38 1.84
N ALA A 33 -16.64 -6.92 1.52
CA ALA A 33 -15.54 -7.80 1.16
C ALA A 33 -15.08 -8.66 2.36
N LEU A 34 -14.96 -8.07 3.55
CA LEU A 34 -14.63 -8.81 4.77
C LEU A 34 -15.74 -9.81 5.15
N GLU A 35 -17.02 -9.41 5.07
CA GLU A 35 -18.14 -10.32 5.29
C GLU A 35 -18.14 -11.49 4.31
N ALA A 36 -17.67 -11.29 3.09
CA ALA A 36 -17.50 -12.33 2.09
C ALA A 36 -16.30 -13.26 2.37
N GLY A 37 -15.39 -12.88 3.27
CA GLY A 37 -14.26 -13.69 3.69
C GLY A 37 -12.96 -13.49 2.93
N VAL A 38 -12.71 -12.28 2.35
CA VAL A 38 -11.43 -11.96 1.72
C VAL A 38 -10.28 -11.94 2.73
N ASP A 39 -9.07 -12.18 2.27
CA ASP A 39 -7.86 -12.21 3.10
C ASP A 39 -7.16 -10.85 3.15
N THR A 40 -7.23 -10.09 2.07
CA THR A 40 -6.64 -8.74 2.02
C THR A 40 -7.56 -7.75 1.31
N ILE A 41 -7.56 -6.52 1.82
CA ILE A 41 -8.19 -5.37 1.19
C ILE A 41 -7.08 -4.54 0.57
N GLU A 42 -7.15 -4.35 -0.75
CA GLU A 42 -6.27 -3.46 -1.47
C GLU A 42 -6.84 -2.04 -1.43
N HIS A 43 -6.00 -1.03 -1.23
CA HIS A 43 -6.31 0.37 -1.02
C HIS A 43 -6.96 0.62 0.34
N GLY A 44 -8.23 0.30 0.50
CA GLY A 44 -9.01 0.52 1.71
C GLY A 44 -9.79 1.83 1.68
N ALA A 45 -10.54 2.06 2.74
CA ALA A 45 -11.39 3.23 2.96
C ALA A 45 -11.54 3.46 4.47
N PRO A 46 -12.13 4.58 4.95
CA PRO A 46 -12.31 4.82 6.37
C PRO A 46 -12.97 3.64 7.08
N LEU A 47 -12.38 3.21 8.20
CA LEU A 47 -12.79 2.02 8.94
C LEU A 47 -13.70 2.38 10.10
N THR A 48 -14.86 1.72 10.20
CA THR A 48 -15.75 1.82 11.36
C THR A 48 -15.35 0.81 12.45
N PRO A 49 -15.77 1.00 13.71
CA PRO A 49 -15.55 0.00 14.77
C PRO A 49 -16.04 -1.39 14.39
N GLU A 50 -17.15 -1.51 13.68
CA GLU A 50 -17.70 -2.77 13.20
C GLU A 50 -16.76 -3.46 12.20
N ILE A 51 -16.17 -2.69 11.27
CA ILE A 51 -15.20 -3.21 10.30
C ILE A 51 -13.92 -3.68 11.02
N LEU A 52 -13.47 -2.95 12.03
CA LEU A 52 -12.31 -3.34 12.83
C LEU A 52 -12.53 -4.67 13.59
N GLU A 53 -13.76 -4.94 14.03
CA GLU A 53 -14.09 -6.26 14.61
C GLU A 53 -14.04 -7.38 13.58
N LEU A 54 -14.43 -7.13 12.32
CA LEU A 54 -14.25 -8.11 11.24
C LEU A 54 -12.77 -8.42 10.99
N TYR A 55 -11.90 -7.42 10.98
CA TYR A 55 -10.45 -7.64 10.85
C TYR A 55 -9.85 -8.46 12.00
N ARG A 56 -10.46 -8.46 13.18
CA ARG A 56 -10.05 -9.30 14.32
C ARG A 56 -10.51 -10.74 14.22
N GLY A 57 -11.19 -11.11 13.14
CA GLY A 57 -11.71 -12.46 12.94
C GLY A 57 -12.89 -12.77 13.86
N ALA A 58 -13.86 -11.89 13.91
CA ALA A 58 -15.03 -12.00 14.79
C ALA A 58 -15.70 -13.38 14.71
N ALA A 59 -16.05 -13.94 15.87
CA ALA A 59 -16.70 -15.23 15.99
C ALA A 59 -18.04 -15.27 15.24
N GLY A 60 -18.33 -16.38 14.58
CA GLY A 60 -19.54 -16.57 13.78
C GLY A 60 -19.52 -15.90 12.40
N THR A 61 -18.39 -15.33 11.99
CA THR A 61 -18.19 -14.76 10.64
C THR A 61 -17.40 -15.73 9.75
N GLN A 62 -17.32 -15.42 8.43
CA GLN A 62 -16.43 -16.12 7.49
C GLN A 62 -14.94 -15.95 7.85
N LEU A 63 -14.62 -15.00 8.72
CA LEU A 63 -13.27 -14.65 9.16
C LEU A 63 -12.89 -15.27 10.51
N GLU A 64 -13.74 -16.08 11.12
CA GLU A 64 -13.44 -16.69 12.42
C GLU A 64 -12.10 -17.45 12.38
N GLY A 65 -11.18 -17.04 13.26
CA GLY A 65 -9.82 -17.59 13.31
C GLY A 65 -8.87 -17.12 12.20
N ARG A 66 -9.29 -16.16 11.37
CA ARG A 66 -8.48 -15.52 10.31
C ARG A 66 -8.12 -14.09 10.70
N ALA A 67 -7.05 -13.59 10.14
CA ALA A 67 -6.60 -12.22 10.37
C ALA A 67 -6.39 -11.52 9.02
N PRO A 68 -7.47 -10.98 8.42
CA PRO A 68 -7.35 -10.19 7.18
C PRO A 68 -6.40 -9.01 7.35
N SER A 69 -5.89 -8.49 6.25
CA SER A 69 -4.95 -7.39 6.21
C SER A 69 -5.38 -6.28 5.25
N VAL A 70 -4.69 -5.15 5.29
CA VAL A 70 -4.84 -4.03 4.34
C VAL A 70 -3.54 -3.87 3.59
N THR A 71 -3.59 -3.64 2.28
CA THR A 71 -2.46 -3.19 1.48
C THR A 71 -2.62 -1.70 1.17
N CYS A 72 -1.84 -0.87 1.83
CA CYS A 72 -1.83 0.58 1.60
C CYS A 72 -1.13 0.89 0.27
N THR A 73 -1.73 1.76 -0.56
CA THR A 73 -1.27 2.12 -1.90
C THR A 73 -1.52 3.61 -2.16
N ILE A 74 -0.73 4.47 -1.57
CA ILE A 74 -0.93 5.94 -1.63
C ILE A 74 -0.53 6.49 -3.01
N SER A 75 0.44 5.85 -3.66
CA SER A 75 1.04 6.32 -4.92
C SER A 75 0.05 6.66 -6.03
N PRO A 76 -1.01 5.88 -6.31
CA PRO A 76 -1.94 6.19 -7.39
C PRO A 76 -2.78 7.46 -7.18
N ALA A 77 -3.12 7.76 -5.93
CA ALA A 77 -4.04 8.85 -5.60
C ALA A 77 -3.34 10.22 -5.51
N LEU A 78 -2.10 10.27 -4.97
CA LEU A 78 -1.38 11.52 -4.71
C LEU A 78 -1.24 12.44 -5.92
N PRO A 79 -0.93 11.97 -7.15
CA PRO A 79 -0.83 12.84 -8.32
C PRO A 79 -2.14 13.58 -8.64
N PHE A 80 -3.29 12.93 -8.44
CA PHE A 80 -4.60 13.55 -8.67
C PHE A 80 -4.95 14.60 -7.63
N VAL A 81 -4.41 14.49 -6.42
CA VAL A 81 -4.62 15.46 -5.33
C VAL A 81 -3.66 16.64 -5.45
N LEU A 82 -2.36 16.36 -5.66
CA LEU A 82 -1.28 17.34 -5.45
C LEU A 82 -0.72 17.96 -6.74
N LEU A 83 -1.00 17.38 -7.91
CA LEU A 83 -0.58 17.96 -9.19
C LEU A 83 -1.71 18.76 -9.83
N ASP A 84 -1.30 19.74 -10.67
CA ASP A 84 -2.22 20.50 -11.49
C ASP A 84 -3.06 19.55 -12.38
N PRO A 85 -4.40 19.71 -12.43
CA PRO A 85 -5.25 18.93 -13.33
C PRO A 85 -4.84 18.99 -14.81
N GLU A 86 -4.21 20.07 -15.27
CA GLU A 86 -3.66 20.17 -16.63
C GLU A 86 -2.55 19.14 -16.87
N LYS A 87 -1.74 18.82 -15.84
CA LYS A 87 -0.66 17.82 -15.91
C LYS A 87 -1.17 16.38 -15.83
N THR A 88 -2.15 16.16 -14.99
CA THR A 88 -2.77 14.82 -14.82
C THR A 88 -3.81 14.52 -15.88
N HIS A 89 -4.23 15.54 -16.66
CA HIS A 89 -5.36 15.45 -17.59
C HIS A 89 -6.64 14.95 -16.92
N SER A 90 -6.80 15.23 -15.62
CA SER A 90 -7.95 14.80 -14.85
C SER A 90 -9.12 15.76 -15.00
N THR A 91 -10.32 15.19 -14.99
CA THR A 91 -11.59 15.93 -14.86
C THR A 91 -11.83 16.29 -13.39
N ASP A 92 -12.70 17.26 -13.11
CA ASP A 92 -13.10 17.61 -11.73
C ASP A 92 -13.62 16.40 -10.94
N THR A 93 -14.34 15.48 -11.62
CA THR A 93 -14.84 14.25 -11.00
C THR A 93 -13.67 13.31 -10.61
N GLN A 94 -12.67 13.16 -11.47
CA GLN A 94 -11.51 12.33 -11.17
C GLN A 94 -10.67 12.93 -10.05
N LYS A 95 -10.49 14.26 -10.03
CA LYS A 95 -9.81 14.92 -8.93
C LYS A 95 -10.53 14.67 -7.61
N LYS A 96 -11.85 14.95 -7.56
CA LYS A 96 -12.65 14.73 -6.36
C LYS A 96 -12.63 13.27 -5.88
N ASN A 97 -12.67 12.31 -6.80
CA ASN A 97 -12.53 10.89 -6.44
C ASN A 97 -11.12 10.60 -5.91
N GLY A 98 -10.08 11.19 -6.51
CA GLY A 98 -8.70 11.10 -6.02
C GLY A 98 -8.56 11.59 -4.58
N ASP A 99 -9.20 12.72 -4.24
CA ASP A 99 -9.20 13.29 -2.89
C ASP A 99 -9.82 12.33 -1.89
N ILE A 100 -11.01 11.78 -2.21
CA ILE A 100 -11.73 10.82 -1.34
C ILE A 100 -10.93 9.54 -1.15
N VAL A 101 -10.40 8.98 -2.24
CA VAL A 101 -9.62 7.74 -2.20
C VAL A 101 -8.30 7.94 -1.44
N CYS A 102 -7.59 9.03 -1.70
CA CYS A 102 -6.33 9.33 -1.02
C CYS A 102 -6.51 9.46 0.50
N SER A 103 -7.50 10.26 0.93
CA SER A 103 -7.84 10.39 2.36
C SER A 103 -8.23 9.04 2.95
N GLY A 104 -9.11 8.31 2.26
CA GLY A 104 -9.60 7.00 2.71
C GLY A 104 -8.49 5.96 2.90
N ILE A 105 -7.53 5.88 1.99
CA ILE A 105 -6.37 4.97 2.08
C ILE A 105 -5.52 5.30 3.32
N ILE A 106 -5.20 6.58 3.52
CA ILE A 106 -4.38 7.02 4.64
C ILE A 106 -5.08 6.78 5.98
N GLU A 107 -6.37 7.13 6.08
CA GLU A 107 -7.18 6.90 7.26
C GLU A 107 -7.33 5.41 7.57
N SER A 108 -7.58 4.59 6.54
CA SER A 108 -7.64 3.13 6.65
C SER A 108 -6.35 2.56 7.24
N ALA A 109 -5.19 2.95 6.68
CA ALA A 109 -3.90 2.47 7.16
C ALA A 109 -3.63 2.87 8.62
N ARG A 110 -3.94 4.13 9.01
CA ARG A 110 -3.80 4.59 10.40
C ARG A 110 -4.69 3.81 11.35
N ALA A 111 -5.99 3.71 11.05
CA ALA A 111 -6.95 3.01 11.89
C ALA A 111 -6.62 1.51 12.01
N ALA A 112 -6.20 0.87 10.93
CA ALA A 112 -5.77 -0.51 10.92
C ALA A 112 -4.55 -0.72 11.84
N LEU A 113 -3.51 0.12 11.71
CA LEU A 113 -2.32 0.05 12.57
C LEU A 113 -2.65 0.27 14.05
N GLU A 114 -3.48 1.26 14.38
CA GLU A 114 -3.93 1.53 15.75
C GLU A 114 -4.71 0.35 16.34
N ALA A 115 -5.48 -0.36 15.50
CA ALA A 115 -6.22 -1.55 15.90
C ALA A 115 -5.40 -2.83 15.94
N GLY A 116 -4.11 -2.79 15.56
CA GLY A 116 -3.22 -3.95 15.48
C GLY A 116 -3.46 -4.84 14.27
N VAL A 117 -4.17 -4.36 13.26
CA VAL A 117 -4.35 -5.03 11.97
C VAL A 117 -3.06 -4.91 11.16
N LYS A 118 -2.64 -5.97 10.49
CA LYS A 118 -1.47 -5.93 9.62
C LYS A 118 -1.75 -5.05 8.39
N VAL A 119 -0.82 -4.15 8.12
CA VAL A 119 -0.82 -3.29 6.94
C VAL A 119 0.41 -3.62 6.10
N GLY A 120 0.18 -3.99 4.84
CA GLY A 120 1.23 -4.13 3.84
C GLY A 120 1.33 -2.89 2.96
N LEU A 121 2.32 -2.84 2.06
CA LEU A 121 2.52 -1.78 1.09
C LEU A 121 2.52 -2.32 -0.34
N GLY A 122 1.81 -1.63 -1.23
CA GLY A 122 1.80 -1.86 -2.66
C GLY A 122 1.82 -0.56 -3.44
N THR A 123 2.21 -0.58 -4.71
CA THR A 123 2.26 0.63 -5.55
C THR A 123 1.08 0.75 -6.49
N ASP A 124 0.39 -0.35 -6.79
CA ASP A 124 -0.59 -0.41 -7.87
C ASP A 124 0.00 0.11 -9.20
N SER A 125 1.21 -0.38 -9.53
CA SER A 125 1.95 0.09 -10.71
C SER A 125 1.21 -0.21 -12.00
N SER A 126 1.31 0.69 -12.96
CA SER A 126 0.60 0.85 -14.22
C SER A 126 -0.62 1.76 -14.12
N CYS A 127 -0.99 2.26 -12.94
CA CYS A 127 -1.81 3.45 -12.83
C CYS A 127 -1.05 4.68 -13.36
N PRO A 128 -1.73 5.74 -13.80
CA PRO A 128 -1.08 6.98 -14.18
C PRO A 128 -0.13 7.48 -13.08
N PHE A 129 1.06 7.92 -13.47
CA PHE A 129 2.14 8.37 -12.57
C PHE A 129 2.72 7.29 -11.64
N VAL A 130 2.31 6.02 -11.73
CA VAL A 130 2.87 4.93 -10.91
C VAL A 130 3.75 4.02 -11.75
N THR A 131 5.06 4.19 -11.61
CA THR A 131 6.04 3.42 -12.37
C THR A 131 6.50 2.17 -11.62
N GLN A 132 6.90 1.11 -12.37
CA GLN A 132 7.33 -0.17 -11.77
C GLN A 132 8.63 -0.06 -10.96
N TYR A 133 9.35 1.06 -11.04
CA TYR A 133 10.61 1.26 -10.33
C TYR A 133 10.48 2.16 -9.10
N ASP A 134 9.29 2.59 -8.74
CA ASP A 134 9.07 3.61 -7.70
C ASP A 134 8.49 3.08 -6.38
N MET A 135 8.62 1.79 -6.07
CA MET A 135 8.21 1.25 -4.75
C MET A 135 8.84 2.04 -3.58
N TRP A 136 10.03 2.59 -3.76
CA TRP A 136 10.67 3.42 -2.75
C TRP A 136 9.86 4.67 -2.38
N ARG A 137 9.09 5.23 -3.35
CA ARG A 137 8.19 6.37 -3.09
C ARG A 137 7.03 5.96 -2.21
N GLU A 138 6.43 4.80 -2.46
CA GLU A 138 5.35 4.29 -1.62
C GLU A 138 5.82 4.13 -0.16
N VAL A 139 7.01 3.57 0.06
CA VAL A 139 7.60 3.47 1.40
C VAL A 139 7.77 4.85 2.04
N ALA A 140 8.23 5.84 1.27
CA ALA A 140 8.41 7.21 1.75
C ALA A 140 7.06 7.93 1.98
N TYR A 141 6.08 7.74 1.12
CA TYR A 141 4.72 8.27 1.29
C TYR A 141 4.03 7.67 2.52
N PHE A 142 4.18 6.38 2.72
CA PHE A 142 3.65 5.72 3.91
C PHE A 142 4.25 6.33 5.19
N ALA A 143 5.57 6.47 5.26
CA ALA A 143 6.20 7.14 6.40
C ALA A 143 5.69 8.57 6.60
N LYS A 144 5.60 9.34 5.52
CA LYS A 144 5.25 10.75 5.52
C LYS A 144 3.79 11.02 5.85
N TYR A 145 2.87 10.31 5.17
CA TYR A 145 1.44 10.63 5.23
C TYR A 145 0.67 9.78 6.24
N VAL A 146 1.06 8.53 6.48
CA VAL A 146 0.50 7.74 7.59
C VAL A 146 1.11 8.16 8.91
N GLY A 147 2.36 8.65 8.90
CA GLY A 147 3.01 9.22 10.09
C GLY A 147 3.78 8.19 10.91
N VAL A 148 4.35 7.18 10.25
CA VAL A 148 5.18 6.15 10.89
C VAL A 148 6.68 6.47 10.74
N SER A 149 7.53 5.83 11.54
CA SER A 149 8.98 5.99 11.39
C SER A 149 9.51 5.32 10.11
N ASN A 150 10.67 5.80 9.60
CA ASN A 150 11.34 5.16 8.47
C ASN A 150 11.63 3.68 8.72
N ALA A 151 12.01 3.33 9.94
CA ALA A 151 12.26 1.95 10.34
C ALA A 151 10.99 1.09 10.24
N PHE A 152 9.85 1.63 10.68
CA PHE A 152 8.58 0.93 10.58
C PHE A 152 8.13 0.79 9.13
N ALA A 153 8.27 1.81 8.31
CA ALA A 153 7.93 1.75 6.88
C ALA A 153 8.78 0.71 6.13
N LEU A 154 10.09 0.62 6.43
CA LEU A 154 10.97 -0.42 5.89
C LEU A 154 10.58 -1.82 6.37
N HIS A 155 10.27 -1.98 7.65
CA HIS A 155 9.78 -3.24 8.21
C HIS A 155 8.49 -3.68 7.51
N THR A 156 7.56 -2.76 7.30
CA THR A 156 6.31 -3.02 6.58
C THR A 156 6.56 -3.46 5.15
N ALA A 157 7.40 -2.74 4.41
CA ALA A 157 7.72 -3.03 3.00
C ALA A 157 8.52 -4.33 2.79
N THR A 158 9.11 -4.90 3.84
CA THR A 158 9.95 -6.10 3.77
C THR A 158 9.33 -7.27 4.51
N GLN A 159 9.48 -7.31 5.83
CA GLN A 159 9.05 -8.44 6.65
C GLN A 159 7.53 -8.63 6.63
N VAL A 160 6.76 -7.55 6.86
CA VAL A 160 5.29 -7.66 6.90
C VAL A 160 4.75 -8.06 5.54
N ASN A 161 5.22 -7.45 4.44
CA ASN A 161 4.82 -7.85 3.09
C ASN A 161 5.14 -9.32 2.80
N ALA A 162 6.33 -9.80 3.19
CA ALA A 162 6.69 -11.21 3.02
C ALA A 162 5.75 -12.14 3.82
N GLU A 163 5.39 -11.77 5.05
CA GLU A 163 4.45 -12.52 5.87
C GLU A 163 3.05 -12.57 5.24
N LEU A 164 2.55 -11.43 4.74
CA LEU A 164 1.24 -11.33 4.08
C LEU A 164 1.16 -12.16 2.80
N LEU A 165 2.28 -12.28 2.08
CA LEU A 165 2.40 -13.12 0.90
C LEU A 165 2.64 -14.60 1.21
N GLY A 166 2.72 -14.99 2.49
CA GLY A 166 3.06 -16.35 2.90
C GLY A 166 4.53 -16.73 2.71
N LEU A 167 5.40 -15.74 2.43
CA LEU A 167 6.82 -15.91 2.16
C LEU A 167 7.72 -15.55 3.35
N GLY A 168 7.15 -15.25 4.52
CA GLY A 168 7.91 -14.80 5.69
C GLY A 168 8.95 -15.81 6.20
N GLY A 169 8.78 -17.11 5.92
CA GLY A 169 9.79 -18.13 6.18
C GLY A 169 10.94 -18.15 5.15
N GLU A 170 10.75 -17.55 3.98
CA GLU A 170 11.72 -17.60 2.87
C GLU A 170 12.49 -16.27 2.71
N THR A 171 11.85 -15.13 2.93
CA THR A 171 12.42 -13.80 2.67
C THR A 171 11.85 -12.74 3.61
N GLY A 172 12.16 -11.46 3.38
CA GLY A 172 11.68 -10.30 4.13
C GLY A 172 12.58 -9.89 5.29
N THR A 173 13.47 -10.75 5.75
CA THR A 173 14.47 -10.47 6.80
C THR A 173 15.83 -11.05 6.42
N ILE A 174 16.90 -10.47 6.99
CA ILE A 174 18.27 -11.00 6.80
C ILE A 174 18.55 -12.00 7.92
N GLU A 175 18.32 -13.27 7.65
CA GLU A 175 18.50 -14.38 8.58
C GLU A 175 19.14 -15.57 7.90
N CYS A 176 19.91 -16.38 8.67
CA CYS A 176 20.48 -17.63 8.16
C CYS A 176 19.38 -18.59 7.71
N GLY A 177 19.50 -19.12 6.51
CA GLY A 177 18.55 -20.07 5.93
C GLY A 177 17.49 -19.43 5.04
N LYS A 178 17.33 -18.11 5.05
CA LYS A 178 16.45 -17.41 4.13
C LYS A 178 17.12 -17.10 2.79
N ALA A 179 16.33 -16.81 1.78
CA ALA A 179 16.80 -16.34 0.49
C ALA A 179 17.54 -14.99 0.66
N ALA A 180 18.68 -14.86 -0.03
CA ALA A 180 19.44 -13.63 -0.01
C ALA A 180 18.84 -12.62 -1.00
N ASP A 181 17.70 -12.04 -0.62
CA ASP A 181 17.05 -10.90 -1.28
C ASP A 181 17.52 -9.64 -0.56
N ILE A 182 18.55 -9.00 -1.09
CA ILE A 182 19.30 -7.94 -0.38
C ILE A 182 19.42 -6.70 -1.26
N LEU A 183 19.03 -5.57 -0.67
CA LEU A 183 19.23 -4.24 -1.24
C LEU A 183 20.36 -3.55 -0.46
N VAL A 184 21.38 -3.05 -1.17
CA VAL A 184 22.47 -2.26 -0.57
C VAL A 184 22.38 -0.83 -1.06
N THR A 185 22.30 0.11 -0.14
CA THR A 185 22.20 1.55 -0.41
C THR A 185 23.48 2.28 -0.02
N ARG A 186 23.74 3.44 -0.64
CA ARG A 186 24.91 4.29 -0.29
C ARG A 186 24.75 5.04 1.01
N LYS A 187 23.51 5.46 1.29
CA LYS A 187 23.13 6.18 2.50
C LYS A 187 22.23 5.30 3.35
N ASN A 188 22.12 5.63 4.63
CA ASN A 188 21.26 4.91 5.54
C ASN A 188 19.77 5.23 5.26
N PRO A 189 18.94 4.26 4.83
CA PRO A 189 17.52 4.49 4.58
C PRO A 189 16.71 4.75 5.88
N LEU A 190 17.27 4.46 7.06
CA LEU A 190 16.64 4.83 8.33
C LEU A 190 16.67 6.34 8.56
N ASP A 191 17.68 7.03 8.01
CA ASP A 191 17.80 8.49 8.11
C ASP A 191 16.98 9.19 7.00
N ASP A 192 17.00 8.61 5.77
CA ASP A 192 16.31 9.15 4.59
C ASP A 192 15.93 8.03 3.63
N LEU A 193 14.63 7.79 3.49
CA LEU A 193 14.08 6.76 2.59
C LEU A 193 14.39 7.01 1.10
N CYS A 194 14.73 8.23 0.70
CA CYS A 194 15.22 8.53 -0.65
C CYS A 194 16.51 7.77 -1.00
N ALA A 195 17.24 7.25 0.00
CA ALA A 195 18.39 6.36 -0.22
C ALA A 195 18.03 5.08 -0.99
N LEU A 196 16.76 4.67 -0.97
CA LEU A 196 16.25 3.48 -1.70
C LEU A 196 16.12 3.72 -3.21
N ARG A 197 16.08 4.98 -3.67
CA ARG A 197 15.87 5.34 -5.08
C ARG A 197 16.95 4.82 -6.01
N GLU A 198 18.19 4.80 -5.52
CA GLU A 198 19.37 4.40 -6.29
C GLU A 198 20.21 3.40 -5.52
N PRO A 199 19.81 2.12 -5.49
CA PRO A 199 20.57 1.10 -4.79
C PRO A 199 21.95 0.88 -5.44
N MET A 200 22.96 0.63 -4.61
CA MET A 200 24.28 0.22 -5.07
C MET A 200 24.28 -1.19 -5.64
N HIS A 201 23.63 -2.09 -4.92
CA HIS A 201 23.53 -3.50 -5.30
C HIS A 201 22.11 -4.01 -5.01
N VAL A 202 21.66 -4.87 -5.88
CA VAL A 202 20.44 -5.67 -5.70
C VAL A 202 20.83 -7.13 -5.85
N MET A 203 20.48 -7.93 -4.87
CA MET A 203 20.64 -9.37 -4.89
C MET A 203 19.26 -10.01 -4.81
N CYS A 204 18.98 -10.97 -5.66
CA CYS A 204 17.73 -11.72 -5.68
C CYS A 204 18.06 -13.21 -5.57
N ARG A 205 17.57 -13.85 -4.50
CA ARG A 205 17.82 -15.26 -4.18
C ARG A 205 19.32 -15.66 -4.23
N GLY A 206 20.21 -14.73 -3.87
CA GLY A 206 21.67 -14.92 -3.89
C GLY A 206 22.34 -14.50 -5.19
N ASP A 207 21.60 -14.23 -6.24
CA ASP A 207 22.15 -13.76 -7.52
C ASP A 207 22.28 -12.24 -7.54
N LEU A 208 23.51 -11.75 -7.68
CA LEU A 208 23.79 -10.32 -7.79
C LEU A 208 23.37 -9.79 -9.16
N VAL A 209 22.46 -8.82 -9.18
CA VAL A 209 22.07 -8.09 -10.39
C VAL A 209 23.23 -7.19 -10.82
N ARG A 210 24.00 -7.64 -11.81
CA ARG A 210 25.26 -6.98 -12.23
C ARG A 210 25.07 -5.63 -12.90
N LYS A 211 23.90 -5.38 -13.51
CA LYS A 211 23.58 -4.12 -14.21
C LYS A 211 22.19 -3.68 -13.80
N LEU A 212 22.13 -2.73 -12.88
CA LEU A 212 20.89 -2.06 -12.53
C LEU A 212 20.53 -1.09 -13.66
N LYS A 213 19.65 -1.52 -14.57
CA LYS A 213 19.11 -0.67 -15.64
C LYS A 213 17.63 -0.57 -15.49
N VAL A 214 17.15 0.65 -15.28
CA VAL A 214 15.75 1.00 -15.24
C VAL A 214 15.47 1.97 -16.39
N LYS A 215 14.48 1.66 -17.21
CA LYS A 215 13.97 2.62 -18.20
C LYS A 215 13.06 3.60 -17.47
N ARG A 216 13.61 4.75 -17.13
CA ARG A 216 12.86 5.82 -16.46
C ARG A 216 12.01 6.61 -17.44
N ILE A 217 11.02 7.31 -16.90
CA ILE A 217 10.16 8.28 -17.60
C ILE A 217 10.43 9.64 -16.96
N PRO A 218 11.39 10.42 -17.50
CA PRO A 218 11.90 11.62 -16.82
C PRO A 218 10.82 12.66 -16.51
N GLU A 219 9.81 12.80 -17.37
CA GLU A 219 8.71 13.73 -17.20
C GLU A 219 7.85 13.35 -15.98
N VAL A 220 7.55 12.06 -15.83
CA VAL A 220 6.81 11.53 -14.67
C VAL A 220 7.65 11.63 -13.40
N ASP A 221 8.95 11.27 -13.48
CA ASP A 221 9.86 11.37 -12.34
C ASP A 221 9.93 12.81 -11.80
N ALA A 222 9.99 13.82 -12.69
CA ALA A 222 10.04 15.22 -12.31
C ALA A 222 8.78 15.67 -11.55
N GLU A 223 7.59 15.27 -12.00
CA GLU A 223 6.35 15.59 -11.32
C GLU A 223 6.26 14.90 -9.95
N LEU A 224 6.63 13.63 -9.88
CA LEU A 224 6.64 12.89 -8.61
C LEU A 224 7.70 13.43 -7.63
N ASP A 225 8.81 13.98 -8.12
CA ASP A 225 9.82 14.65 -7.29
C ASP A 225 9.27 15.93 -6.67
N THR A 226 8.37 16.64 -7.35
CA THR A 226 7.68 17.81 -6.75
C THR A 226 6.80 17.40 -5.58
N ILE A 227 6.04 16.30 -5.70
CA ILE A 227 5.23 15.74 -4.61
C ILE A 227 6.11 15.31 -3.42
N MET A 228 7.24 14.66 -3.71
CA MET A 228 8.18 14.24 -2.65
C MET A 228 8.72 15.43 -1.86
N ALA A 229 8.97 16.56 -2.52
CA ALA A 229 9.50 17.79 -1.91
C ALA A 229 8.47 18.58 -1.10
N MET A 230 7.17 18.40 -1.35
CA MET A 230 6.11 19.09 -0.59
C MET A 230 6.13 18.68 0.88
N PRO A 231 5.81 19.57 1.84
CA PRO A 231 5.60 19.18 3.23
C PRO A 231 4.35 18.29 3.37
N ALA A 232 4.27 17.51 4.46
CA ALA A 232 3.13 16.60 4.66
C ALA A 232 1.80 17.37 4.81
N GLU A 233 1.86 18.58 5.35
CA GLU A 233 0.73 19.47 5.56
C GLU A 233 0.07 19.91 4.25
N ALA A 234 0.82 19.97 3.15
CA ALA A 234 0.29 20.36 1.83
C ALA A 234 -0.84 19.43 1.36
N LEU A 235 -0.75 18.13 1.67
CA LEU A 235 -1.83 17.18 1.38
C LEU A 235 -3.09 17.49 2.20
N ALA A 236 -2.93 17.73 3.49
CA ALA A 236 -4.06 18.04 4.37
C ALA A 236 -4.74 19.38 3.97
N GLU A 237 -3.95 20.38 3.58
CA GLU A 237 -4.46 21.67 3.10
C GLU A 237 -5.27 21.51 1.80
N GLU A 238 -4.80 20.67 0.86
CA GLU A 238 -5.50 20.42 -0.39
C GLU A 238 -6.81 19.67 -0.16
N LEU A 239 -6.79 18.58 0.63
CA LEU A 239 -7.98 17.80 0.97
C LEU A 239 -9.03 18.67 1.71
N ALA A 240 -8.59 19.55 2.62
CA ALA A 240 -9.49 20.45 3.33
C ALA A 240 -10.13 21.50 2.40
N ARG A 241 -9.37 21.99 1.39
CA ARG A 241 -9.88 22.93 0.38
C ARG A 241 -11.02 22.33 -0.44
N ASP A 242 -10.92 21.04 -0.75
CA ASP A 242 -11.90 20.31 -1.54
C ASP A 242 -13.02 19.69 -0.68
N GLY A 243 -13.01 19.93 0.65
CA GLY A 243 -14.07 19.54 1.58
C GLY A 243 -14.09 18.04 1.91
N VAL A 244 -12.93 17.38 1.83
CA VAL A 244 -12.77 15.93 2.08
C VAL A 244 -12.16 15.67 3.46
N ALA A 245 -11.50 16.64 4.08
CA ALA A 245 -10.90 16.54 5.41
C ALA A 245 -11.72 17.30 6.48
#